data_937a132b4ce735ca1082fa6847a12490
#
_entry.id   937a132b4ce735ca1082fa6847a12490
#
_cell.length_a   1.000
_cell.length_b   1.000
_cell.length_c   1.000
_cell.angle_alpha   90.00
_cell.angle_beta   90.00
_cell.angle_gamma   90.00
#
_symmetry.space_group_name_H-M   'P 1'
#
loop_
_entity.id
_entity.type
_entity.pdbx_description
1 polymer ?
#
loop_
_entity_poly.entity_id
_entity_poly.type
_entity_poly.pdbx_seq_one_letter_code
_entity_poly.pdbx_strand_id
1 'polypeptide(L)'
;MMKKNLFVLLFALLLPLSFASAENYPYRSDVLWVTVPNHADWIYKTGEKATVEVQFYKYGIPRDGVTVSYEIGGDMMPAETSGSVTLKQGKAVITIGTMKEPGFRDCRMTATVDGKSYKHHVKVGFSPENIKPYTQMPKDFKEFWDNNKAEVAKYPLTYTKELAKEYCTDKVDCYLVKLMLNSRGQSIYGYLFYPKNAAKGSCPVVLCPPGAGIKTIKEPLRHKYYAEEGCIRFEIEIHGLNPTMTAEEFKEISDAFNGRENGYLNN
;
A
#
# COMPACT_ATOMS: atom_id res chain seq x y z
N MET A 1 -7.20 -35.80 53.62
CA MET A 1 -6.39 -35.54 52.41
C MET A 1 -7.15 -35.03 51.18
N MET A 2 -8.48 -35.00 51.18
CA MET A 2 -9.29 -34.57 50.01
C MET A 2 -9.43 -33.03 49.82
N LYS A 3 -9.25 -32.21 50.82
CA LYS A 3 -9.47 -30.76 50.74
C LYS A 3 -8.35 -29.98 50.01
N LYS A 4 -7.12 -30.49 49.95
CA LYS A 4 -6.01 -29.83 49.27
C LYS A 4 -6.07 -29.98 47.74
N ASN A 5 -6.60 -31.08 47.24
CA ASN A 5 -6.67 -31.33 45.82
C ASN A 5 -7.81 -30.57 45.13
N LEU A 6 -8.87 -30.22 45.88
CA LEU A 6 -9.99 -29.43 45.39
C LEU A 6 -9.57 -27.97 45.11
N PHE A 7 -8.66 -27.41 45.91
CA PHE A 7 -8.15 -26.05 45.72
C PHE A 7 -7.22 -25.93 44.50
N VAL A 8 -6.45 -26.96 44.21
CA VAL A 8 -5.58 -27.01 43.04
C VAL A 8 -6.42 -27.14 41.76
N LEU A 9 -7.51 -27.87 41.80
CA LEU A 9 -8.43 -28.01 40.66
C LEU A 9 -9.21 -26.69 40.40
N LEU A 10 -9.59 -25.95 41.46
CA LEU A 10 -10.26 -24.65 41.31
C LEU A 10 -9.30 -23.56 40.78
N PHE A 11 -8.02 -23.63 41.15
CA PHE A 11 -7.02 -22.69 40.62
C PHE A 11 -6.66 -22.95 39.14
N ALA A 12 -6.71 -24.21 38.71
CA ALA A 12 -6.52 -24.59 37.30
C ALA A 12 -7.69 -24.13 36.41
N LEU A 13 -8.90 -23.98 36.98
CA LEU A 13 -10.09 -23.46 36.29
C LEU A 13 -10.13 -21.92 36.22
N LEU A 14 -9.29 -21.22 37.00
CA LEU A 14 -9.18 -19.77 37.03
C LEU A 14 -7.97 -19.23 36.23
N LEU A 15 -7.17 -20.10 35.62
CA LEU A 15 -6.22 -19.64 34.63
C LEU A 15 -7.04 -19.04 33.47
N PRO A 16 -6.85 -17.76 33.13
CA PRO A 16 -7.46 -17.22 31.95
C PRO A 16 -7.03 -18.14 30.82
N LEU A 17 -7.99 -18.75 30.13
CA LEU A 17 -7.79 -19.25 28.80
C LEU A 17 -7.35 -18.04 28.01
N SER A 18 -6.05 -17.79 27.96
CA SER A 18 -5.45 -16.97 26.95
C SER A 18 -5.87 -17.64 25.67
N PHE A 19 -6.98 -17.20 25.11
CA PHE A 19 -7.18 -17.39 23.68
C PHE A 19 -5.96 -16.74 23.06
N ALA A 20 -4.98 -17.54 22.74
CA ALA A 20 -3.98 -17.14 21.79
C ALA A 20 -4.80 -16.76 20.57
N SER A 21 -5.13 -15.48 20.45
CA SER A 21 -5.62 -14.97 19.21
C SER A 21 -4.50 -15.27 18.23
N ALA A 22 -4.77 -16.17 17.31
CA ALA A 22 -3.90 -16.45 16.21
C ALA A 22 -3.93 -15.23 15.28
N GLU A 23 -3.59 -14.06 15.85
CA GLU A 23 -3.73 -12.74 15.22
C GLU A 23 -2.77 -12.56 14.06
N ASN A 24 -1.84 -13.45 13.80
CA ASN A 24 -0.82 -13.15 12.79
C ASN A 24 -0.42 -14.31 11.92
N TYR A 25 -1.32 -15.24 11.65
CA TYR A 25 -0.98 -16.22 10.67
C TYR A 25 -1.75 -16.09 9.40
N PRO A 26 -1.13 -16.35 8.24
CA PRO A 26 -1.53 -15.72 7.00
C PRO A 26 -3.02 -15.79 6.89
N TYR A 27 -3.66 -14.63 6.73
CA TYR A 27 -5.11 -14.50 6.56
C TYR A 27 -5.54 -15.51 5.48
N ARG A 28 -6.07 -16.63 5.91
CA ARG A 28 -6.63 -17.61 4.99
C ARG A 28 -8.01 -17.13 4.64
N SER A 29 -8.13 -16.57 3.47
CA SER A 29 -9.45 -16.37 2.91
C SER A 29 -10.19 -17.70 2.88
N ASP A 30 -11.42 -17.74 3.39
CA ASP A 30 -12.31 -18.87 3.29
C ASP A 30 -12.75 -19.15 1.84
N VAL A 31 -12.49 -18.19 0.94
CA VAL A 31 -12.81 -18.30 -0.48
C VAL A 31 -11.58 -18.01 -1.35
N LEU A 32 -11.58 -18.67 -2.51
CA LEU A 32 -10.65 -18.40 -3.59
C LEU A 32 -11.44 -18.19 -4.87
N TRP A 33 -11.22 -17.04 -5.51
CA TRP A 33 -11.62 -16.80 -6.88
C TRP A 33 -10.49 -17.23 -7.82
N VAL A 34 -10.83 -17.97 -8.89
CA VAL A 34 -9.92 -18.23 -9.98
C VAL A 34 -10.54 -17.67 -11.25
N THR A 35 -9.80 -16.84 -11.96
CA THR A 35 -10.22 -16.20 -13.19
C THR A 35 -9.19 -16.45 -14.28
N VAL A 36 -9.65 -17.04 -15.38
CA VAL A 36 -8.81 -17.43 -16.50
C VAL A 36 -9.35 -16.76 -17.77
N PRO A 37 -8.67 -15.71 -18.26
CA PRO A 37 -9.04 -15.09 -19.53
C PRO A 37 -8.72 -16.03 -20.70
N ASN A 38 -9.39 -15.81 -21.85
CA ASN A 38 -9.11 -16.57 -23.06
C ASN A 38 -7.75 -16.22 -23.72
N HIS A 39 -7.07 -15.16 -23.23
CA HIS A 39 -5.67 -14.85 -23.52
C HIS A 39 -4.85 -14.87 -22.24
N ALA A 40 -3.76 -15.66 -22.24
CA ALA A 40 -2.97 -15.89 -21.02
C ALA A 40 -2.24 -14.64 -20.51
N ASP A 41 -1.96 -13.68 -21.36
CA ASP A 41 -1.32 -12.39 -21.03
C ASP A 41 -2.32 -11.30 -20.65
N TRP A 42 -3.64 -11.58 -20.71
CA TRP A 42 -4.73 -10.64 -20.44
C TRP A 42 -4.81 -9.45 -21.42
N ILE A 43 -4.12 -9.55 -22.56
CA ILE A 43 -4.02 -8.49 -23.57
C ILE A 43 -4.71 -8.93 -24.85
N TYR A 44 -5.45 -8.01 -25.41
CA TYR A 44 -6.26 -8.17 -26.63
C TYR A 44 -5.97 -7.03 -27.59
N LYS A 45 -6.19 -7.26 -28.86
CA LYS A 45 -6.24 -6.17 -29.84
C LYS A 45 -7.59 -5.45 -29.73
N THR A 46 -7.62 -4.17 -30.05
CA THR A 46 -8.89 -3.44 -30.22
C THR A 46 -9.78 -4.18 -31.22
N GLY A 47 -11.08 -4.34 -30.90
CA GLY A 47 -12.02 -5.13 -31.68
C GLY A 47 -12.09 -6.61 -31.33
N GLU A 48 -11.11 -7.17 -30.68
CA GLU A 48 -11.12 -8.55 -30.18
C GLU A 48 -12.14 -8.74 -29.06
N LYS A 49 -12.64 -9.97 -28.88
CA LYS A 49 -13.60 -10.32 -27.83
C LYS A 49 -12.86 -10.98 -26.68
N ALA A 50 -12.89 -10.33 -25.51
CA ALA A 50 -12.39 -10.88 -24.26
C ALA A 50 -13.50 -11.67 -23.53
N THR A 51 -13.10 -12.84 -23.01
CA THR A 51 -13.92 -13.65 -22.11
C THR A 51 -13.07 -14.09 -20.91
N VAL A 52 -13.71 -14.37 -19.80
CA VAL A 52 -13.05 -14.92 -18.60
C VAL A 52 -13.83 -16.12 -18.08
N GLU A 53 -13.18 -17.24 -17.87
CA GLU A 53 -13.71 -18.32 -17.05
C GLU A 53 -13.53 -17.92 -15.60
N VAL A 54 -14.63 -17.95 -14.82
CA VAL A 54 -14.63 -17.70 -13.39
C VAL A 54 -14.93 -19.00 -12.65
N GLN A 55 -14.15 -19.23 -11.60
CA GLN A 55 -14.34 -20.33 -10.67
C GLN A 55 -14.37 -19.76 -9.24
N PHE A 56 -15.16 -20.41 -8.38
CA PHE A 56 -15.30 -20.01 -6.99
C PHE A 56 -15.14 -21.24 -6.09
N TYR A 57 -14.19 -21.14 -5.18
CA TYR A 57 -13.89 -22.18 -4.19
C TYR A 57 -14.18 -21.66 -2.80
N LYS A 58 -14.77 -22.51 -1.95
CA LYS A 58 -14.89 -22.24 -0.52
C LYS A 58 -14.22 -23.38 0.26
N TYR A 59 -13.29 -23.04 1.13
CA TYR A 59 -12.43 -24.01 1.83
C TYR A 59 -11.70 -24.98 0.89
N GLY A 60 -11.29 -24.52 -0.28
CA GLY A 60 -10.62 -25.34 -1.29
C GLY A 60 -11.53 -26.25 -2.12
N ILE A 61 -12.85 -26.19 -1.91
CA ILE A 61 -13.83 -26.99 -2.64
C ILE A 61 -14.55 -26.13 -3.68
N PRO A 62 -14.56 -26.51 -4.97
CA PRO A 62 -15.35 -25.79 -5.98
C PRO A 62 -16.83 -25.77 -5.60
N ARG A 63 -17.46 -24.64 -5.78
CA ARG A 63 -18.87 -24.45 -5.41
C ARG A 63 -19.72 -24.45 -6.68
N ASP A 64 -20.58 -25.45 -6.80
CA ASP A 64 -21.58 -25.53 -7.86
C ASP A 64 -22.86 -24.76 -7.48
N GLY A 65 -23.61 -24.32 -8.48
CA GLY A 65 -24.88 -23.61 -8.28
C GLY A 65 -24.76 -22.20 -7.72
N VAL A 66 -23.54 -21.69 -7.48
CA VAL A 66 -23.33 -20.30 -7.02
C VAL A 66 -23.65 -19.35 -8.16
N THR A 67 -24.49 -18.35 -7.89
CA THR A 67 -24.75 -17.27 -8.83
C THR A 67 -23.74 -16.15 -8.61
N VAL A 68 -23.01 -15.80 -9.66
CA VAL A 68 -22.08 -14.68 -9.73
C VAL A 68 -22.74 -13.56 -10.51
N SER A 69 -23.07 -12.46 -9.85
CA SER A 69 -23.46 -11.22 -10.50
C SER A 69 -22.22 -10.45 -10.93
N TYR A 70 -22.30 -9.75 -12.07
CA TYR A 70 -21.18 -8.99 -12.60
C TYR A 70 -21.61 -7.66 -13.19
N GLU A 71 -20.69 -6.73 -13.18
CA GLU A 71 -20.75 -5.42 -13.82
C GLU A 71 -19.50 -5.23 -14.67
N ILE A 72 -19.66 -4.77 -15.90
CA ILE A 72 -18.56 -4.59 -16.85
C ILE A 72 -18.62 -3.17 -17.40
N GLY A 73 -17.46 -2.51 -17.42
CA GLY A 73 -17.29 -1.17 -17.99
C GLY A 73 -15.83 -0.86 -18.28
N GLY A 74 -15.55 0.35 -18.73
CA GLY A 74 -14.19 0.88 -18.80
C GLY A 74 -13.55 0.93 -17.41
N ASP A 75 -12.23 0.89 -17.33
CA ASP A 75 -11.50 0.99 -16.07
C ASP A 75 -11.83 2.32 -15.38
N MET A 76 -12.12 2.27 -14.07
CA MET A 76 -12.54 3.41 -13.24
C MET A 76 -13.83 4.12 -13.72
N MET A 77 -14.57 3.54 -14.67
CA MET A 77 -15.81 4.10 -15.22
C MET A 77 -17.05 3.36 -14.67
N PRO A 78 -18.23 3.98 -14.74
CA PRO A 78 -19.47 3.30 -14.47
C PRO A 78 -19.67 2.03 -15.31
N ALA A 79 -20.47 1.10 -14.82
CA ALA A 79 -20.79 -0.10 -15.58
C ALA A 79 -21.58 0.24 -16.85
N GLU A 80 -21.18 -0.33 -17.97
CA GLU A 80 -21.87 -0.25 -19.25
C GLU A 80 -22.88 -1.40 -19.39
N THR A 81 -22.55 -2.56 -18.80
CA THR A 81 -23.40 -3.74 -18.78
C THR A 81 -23.34 -4.45 -17.43
N SER A 82 -24.41 -5.14 -17.09
CA SER A 82 -24.47 -6.00 -15.91
C SER A 82 -25.22 -7.29 -16.24
N GLY A 83 -24.98 -8.31 -15.44
CA GLY A 83 -25.65 -9.60 -15.59
C GLY A 83 -25.29 -10.57 -14.47
N SER A 84 -25.66 -11.81 -14.67
CA SER A 84 -25.30 -12.90 -13.76
C SER A 84 -25.09 -14.20 -14.52
N VAL A 85 -24.24 -15.05 -13.95
CA VAL A 85 -24.02 -16.43 -14.40
C VAL A 85 -24.09 -17.35 -13.19
N THR A 86 -24.61 -18.56 -13.40
CA THR A 86 -24.61 -19.60 -12.37
C THR A 86 -23.50 -20.60 -12.67
N LEU A 87 -22.65 -20.86 -11.68
CA LEU A 87 -21.56 -21.80 -11.82
C LEU A 87 -22.09 -23.22 -12.00
N LYS A 88 -21.61 -23.90 -13.03
CA LYS A 88 -21.87 -25.33 -13.30
C LYS A 88 -20.55 -26.09 -13.20
N GLN A 89 -20.52 -27.14 -12.41
CA GLN A 89 -19.26 -27.83 -12.08
C GLN A 89 -18.19 -26.87 -11.53
N GLY A 90 -18.63 -25.88 -10.73
CA GLY A 90 -17.76 -24.88 -10.10
C GLY A 90 -17.27 -23.77 -11.00
N LYS A 91 -17.73 -23.64 -12.26
CA LYS A 91 -17.24 -22.65 -13.22
C LYS A 91 -18.30 -22.07 -14.14
N ALA A 92 -18.04 -20.90 -14.67
CA ALA A 92 -18.82 -20.25 -15.74
C ALA A 92 -17.94 -19.34 -16.57
N VAL A 93 -18.42 -18.94 -17.75
CA VAL A 93 -17.73 -17.98 -18.62
C VAL A 93 -18.51 -16.68 -18.68
N ILE A 94 -17.83 -15.58 -18.44
CA ILE A 94 -18.34 -14.23 -18.58
C ILE A 94 -17.72 -13.59 -19.83
N THR A 95 -18.54 -12.99 -20.67
CA THR A 95 -18.08 -12.20 -21.81
C THR A 95 -17.79 -10.77 -21.34
N ILE A 96 -16.53 -10.38 -21.31
CA ILE A 96 -16.11 -9.02 -20.95
C ILE A 96 -16.38 -8.03 -22.09
N GLY A 97 -16.39 -8.54 -23.33
CA GLY A 97 -16.68 -7.75 -24.52
C GLY A 97 -15.44 -7.29 -25.25
N THR A 98 -15.51 -6.13 -25.87
CA THR A 98 -14.45 -5.56 -26.69
C THR A 98 -14.31 -4.07 -26.46
N MET A 99 -13.21 -3.46 -26.94
CA MET A 99 -13.03 -2.01 -27.03
C MET A 99 -12.66 -1.59 -28.46
N LYS A 100 -13.18 -0.43 -28.89
CA LYS A 100 -12.82 0.18 -30.16
C LYS A 100 -11.54 1.01 -30.07
N GLU A 101 -11.28 1.56 -28.89
CA GLU A 101 -10.11 2.38 -28.58
C GLU A 101 -9.20 1.64 -27.60
N PRO A 102 -7.88 1.91 -27.62
CA PRO A 102 -6.94 1.37 -26.64
C PRO A 102 -7.34 1.73 -25.20
N GLY A 103 -7.24 0.75 -24.29
CA GLY A 103 -7.63 0.97 -22.90
C GLY A 103 -7.80 -0.33 -22.12
N PHE A 104 -8.52 -0.23 -20.99
CA PHE A 104 -8.78 -1.36 -20.13
C PHE A 104 -10.28 -1.50 -19.83
N ARG A 105 -10.76 -2.73 -19.75
CA ARG A 105 -12.09 -3.06 -19.25
C ARG A 105 -11.98 -3.79 -17.93
N ASP A 106 -12.87 -3.45 -17.01
CA ASP A 106 -13.00 -4.03 -15.68
C ASP A 106 -14.29 -4.84 -15.59
N CYS A 107 -14.18 -6.08 -15.14
CA CYS A 107 -15.32 -6.95 -14.80
C CYS A 107 -15.33 -7.14 -13.28
N ARG A 108 -16.26 -6.48 -12.61
CA ARG A 108 -16.47 -6.56 -11.16
C ARG A 108 -17.51 -7.62 -10.86
N MET A 109 -17.16 -8.58 -10.02
CA MET A 109 -17.95 -9.76 -9.72
C MET A 109 -18.34 -9.80 -8.24
N THR A 110 -19.54 -10.31 -7.96
CA THR A 110 -20.02 -10.53 -6.60
C THR A 110 -20.73 -11.89 -6.53
N ALA A 111 -20.39 -12.70 -5.54
CA ALA A 111 -21.08 -13.92 -5.19
C ALA A 111 -21.54 -13.86 -3.74
N THR A 112 -22.76 -14.31 -3.46
CA THR A 112 -23.26 -14.46 -2.08
C THR A 112 -23.41 -15.92 -1.76
N VAL A 113 -22.67 -16.38 -0.76
CA VAL A 113 -22.64 -17.77 -0.32
C VAL A 113 -22.77 -17.81 1.20
N ASP A 114 -23.70 -18.63 1.69
CA ASP A 114 -24.00 -18.76 3.13
C ASP A 114 -24.26 -17.39 3.81
N GLY A 115 -24.99 -16.51 3.13
CA GLY A 115 -25.35 -15.17 3.64
C GLY A 115 -24.21 -14.14 3.60
N LYS A 116 -23.00 -14.52 3.17
CA LYS A 116 -21.85 -13.63 3.08
C LYS A 116 -21.54 -13.28 1.62
N SER A 117 -21.27 -11.99 1.37
CA SER A 117 -20.95 -11.46 0.03
C SER A 117 -19.45 -11.40 -0.18
N TYR A 118 -19.01 -11.92 -1.32
CA TYR A 118 -17.61 -11.97 -1.73
C TYR A 118 -17.45 -11.24 -3.06
N LYS A 119 -16.50 -10.32 -3.12
CA LYS A 119 -16.23 -9.50 -4.30
C LYS A 119 -14.91 -9.88 -4.93
N HIS A 120 -14.86 -9.80 -6.24
CA HIS A 120 -13.66 -9.97 -7.03
C HIS A 120 -13.74 -9.12 -8.29
N HIS A 121 -12.61 -8.82 -8.92
CA HIS A 121 -12.60 -8.17 -10.23
C HIS A 121 -11.41 -8.63 -11.06
N VAL A 122 -11.56 -8.51 -12.37
CA VAL A 122 -10.49 -8.72 -13.33
C VAL A 122 -10.48 -7.60 -14.34
N LYS A 123 -9.28 -7.22 -14.79
CA LYS A 123 -9.09 -6.23 -15.84
C LYS A 123 -8.39 -6.87 -17.01
N VAL A 124 -8.82 -6.49 -18.21
CA VAL A 124 -8.19 -6.89 -19.48
C VAL A 124 -7.80 -5.66 -20.26
N GLY A 125 -6.64 -5.70 -20.90
CA GLY A 125 -6.11 -4.60 -21.70
C GLY A 125 -6.41 -4.79 -23.19
N PHE A 126 -6.77 -3.72 -23.88
CA PHE A 126 -6.98 -3.69 -25.34
C PHE A 126 -5.93 -2.76 -25.96
N SER A 127 -4.97 -3.31 -26.68
CA SER A 127 -3.85 -2.58 -27.30
C SER A 127 -3.26 -1.51 -26.37
N PRO A 128 -2.93 -1.84 -25.10
CA PRO A 128 -2.50 -0.84 -24.13
C PRO A 128 -1.23 -0.10 -24.53
N GLU A 129 -0.41 -0.70 -25.37
CA GLU A 129 0.77 -0.08 -25.98
C GLU A 129 0.44 1.13 -26.88
N ASN A 130 -0.82 1.23 -27.34
CA ASN A 130 -1.30 2.31 -28.19
C ASN A 130 -2.06 3.41 -27.42
N ILE A 131 -2.15 3.31 -26.09
CA ILE A 131 -2.74 4.36 -25.27
C ILE A 131 -1.94 5.64 -25.42
N LYS A 132 -2.62 6.70 -25.79
CA LYS A 132 -2.00 8.03 -25.89
C LYS A 132 -2.20 8.82 -24.61
N PRO A 133 -1.21 9.60 -24.18
CA PRO A 133 -1.39 10.50 -23.05
C PRO A 133 -2.56 11.47 -23.31
N TYR A 134 -3.44 11.64 -22.34
CA TYR A 134 -4.54 12.60 -22.42
C TYR A 134 -4.02 14.05 -22.39
N THR A 135 -2.94 14.27 -21.63
CA THR A 135 -2.28 15.57 -21.53
C THR A 135 -0.87 15.48 -22.10
N GLN A 136 -0.39 16.58 -22.64
CA GLN A 136 1.00 16.70 -23.05
C GLN A 136 1.84 17.29 -21.93
N MET A 137 3.13 16.99 -21.94
CA MET A 137 4.08 17.65 -21.05
C MET A 137 4.05 19.16 -21.31
N PRO A 138 3.96 20.01 -20.27
CA PRO A 138 4.03 21.47 -20.42
C PRO A 138 5.29 21.86 -21.22
N LYS A 139 5.16 22.84 -22.10
CA LYS A 139 6.27 23.25 -22.98
C LYS A 139 7.49 23.75 -22.22
N ASP A 140 7.25 24.36 -21.07
CA ASP A 140 8.25 24.90 -20.16
C ASP A 140 8.73 23.92 -19.08
N PHE A 141 8.30 22.66 -19.12
CA PHE A 141 8.61 21.69 -18.06
C PHE A 141 10.10 21.57 -17.76
N LYS A 142 10.90 21.46 -18.83
CA LYS A 142 12.36 21.35 -18.66
C LYS A 142 12.97 22.62 -18.11
N GLU A 143 12.59 23.77 -18.64
CA GLU A 143 13.07 25.08 -18.21
C GLU A 143 12.68 25.35 -16.75
N PHE A 144 11.44 25.10 -16.39
CA PHE A 144 10.96 25.22 -15.00
C PHE A 144 11.83 24.44 -14.03
N TRP A 145 12.07 23.17 -14.32
CA TRP A 145 12.87 22.32 -13.43
C TRP A 145 14.36 22.69 -13.42
N ASP A 146 14.93 23.06 -14.57
CA ASP A 146 16.33 23.50 -14.64
C ASP A 146 16.56 24.78 -13.83
N ASN A 147 15.65 25.75 -13.93
CA ASN A 147 15.68 26.97 -13.15
C ASN A 147 15.56 26.69 -11.65
N ASN A 148 14.63 25.84 -11.25
CA ASN A 148 14.49 25.46 -9.83
C ASN A 148 15.72 24.75 -9.28
N LYS A 149 16.31 23.83 -10.04
CA LYS A 149 17.55 23.16 -9.65
C LYS A 149 18.72 24.15 -9.52
N ALA A 150 18.84 25.07 -10.46
CA ALA A 150 19.86 26.10 -10.43
C ALA A 150 19.68 27.04 -9.22
N GLU A 151 18.43 27.35 -8.85
CA GLU A 151 18.14 28.16 -7.67
C GLU A 151 18.55 27.41 -6.39
N VAL A 152 18.14 26.15 -6.24
CA VAL A 152 18.49 25.33 -5.07
C VAL A 152 20.01 25.13 -4.97
N ALA A 153 20.72 24.99 -6.09
CA ALA A 153 22.16 24.80 -6.08
C ALA A 153 22.96 26.00 -5.55
N LYS A 154 22.35 27.18 -5.43
CA LYS A 154 23.00 28.35 -4.81
C LYS A 154 23.15 28.21 -3.30
N TYR A 155 22.40 27.30 -2.68
CA TYR A 155 22.42 27.09 -1.23
C TYR A 155 23.10 25.77 -0.92
N PRO A 156 24.19 25.76 -0.12
CA PRO A 156 24.82 24.51 0.30
C PRO A 156 23.86 23.71 1.17
N LEU A 157 23.76 22.41 0.91
CA LEU A 157 23.03 21.50 1.76
C LEU A 157 23.72 21.42 3.11
N THR A 158 23.08 21.93 4.15
CA THR A 158 23.56 21.80 5.53
C THR A 158 22.62 20.91 6.33
N TYR A 159 23.19 20.21 7.30
CA TYR A 159 22.40 19.32 8.15
C TYR A 159 22.95 19.24 9.55
N THR A 160 22.07 18.89 10.49
CA THR A 160 22.46 18.35 11.80
C THR A 160 22.07 16.90 11.90
N LYS A 161 22.79 16.13 12.70
CA LYS A 161 22.41 14.75 12.96
C LYS A 161 22.69 14.40 14.41
N GLU A 162 21.72 13.76 15.08
CA GLU A 162 21.77 13.35 16.46
C GLU A 162 21.49 11.85 16.56
N LEU A 163 22.21 11.15 17.44
CA LEU A 163 22.01 9.71 17.61
C LEU A 163 20.70 9.45 18.35
N ALA A 164 19.75 8.82 17.70
CA ALA A 164 18.47 8.36 18.26
C ALA A 164 18.67 6.96 18.85
N LYS A 165 19.20 6.91 20.08
CA LYS A 165 19.64 5.66 20.74
C LYS A 165 18.53 4.62 20.84
N GLU A 166 17.30 5.06 21.08
CA GLU A 166 16.10 4.23 21.21
C GLU A 166 15.76 3.44 19.95
N TYR A 167 16.30 3.87 18.80
CA TYR A 167 16.11 3.21 17.51
C TYR A 167 17.35 2.49 16.99
N CYS A 168 18.43 2.51 17.74
CA CYS A 168 19.63 1.74 17.41
C CYS A 168 19.44 0.26 17.72
N THR A 169 20.14 -0.59 16.97
CA THR A 169 20.22 -2.03 17.21
C THR A 169 21.68 -2.48 17.29
N ASP A 170 21.94 -3.76 17.50
CA ASP A 170 23.30 -4.28 17.48
C ASP A 170 23.99 -4.11 16.12
N LYS A 171 23.19 -4.09 15.02
CA LYS A 171 23.66 -3.99 13.64
C LYS A 171 23.58 -2.59 13.04
N VAL A 172 22.73 -1.70 13.58
CA VAL A 172 22.36 -0.44 12.94
C VAL A 172 22.38 0.71 13.91
N ASP A 173 22.96 1.84 13.50
CA ASP A 173 22.79 3.13 14.15
C ASP A 173 21.64 3.91 13.48
N CYS A 174 20.84 4.59 14.30
CA CYS A 174 19.78 5.47 13.84
C CYS A 174 20.10 6.92 14.24
N TYR A 175 19.96 7.83 13.29
CA TYR A 175 20.16 9.26 13.54
C TYR A 175 18.90 10.04 13.18
N LEU A 176 18.49 10.94 14.08
CA LEU A 176 17.59 12.02 13.71
C LEU A 176 18.38 13.06 12.91
N VAL A 177 17.96 13.30 11.70
CA VAL A 177 18.59 14.26 10.78
C VAL A 177 17.65 15.41 10.51
N LYS A 178 18.17 16.64 10.57
CA LYS A 178 17.52 17.85 10.11
C LYS A 178 18.30 18.39 8.91
N LEU A 179 17.66 18.44 7.75
CA LEU A 179 18.22 19.04 6.55
C LEU A 179 17.72 20.48 6.40
N MET A 180 18.62 21.42 6.20
CA MET A 180 18.27 22.81 5.91
C MET A 180 18.12 22.97 4.40
N LEU A 181 16.95 23.37 3.93
CA LEU A 181 16.62 23.43 2.51
C LEU A 181 17.01 24.74 1.84
N ASN A 182 17.03 25.85 2.60
CA ASN A 182 17.34 27.16 2.07
C ASN A 182 17.68 28.16 3.20
N SER A 183 18.01 29.40 2.79
CA SER A 183 18.32 30.51 3.72
C SER A 183 17.14 31.01 4.55
N ARG A 184 15.89 30.62 4.21
CA ARG A 184 14.69 31.04 4.93
C ARG A 184 14.38 30.19 6.17
N GLY A 185 15.27 29.26 6.53
CA GLY A 185 15.08 28.40 7.69
C GLY A 185 14.13 27.20 7.44
N GLN A 186 13.71 26.98 6.19
CA GLN A 186 12.96 25.79 5.87
C GLN A 186 13.82 24.55 6.03
N SER A 187 13.27 23.53 6.63
CA SER A 187 13.97 22.28 6.88
C SER A 187 13.03 21.11 6.69
N ILE A 188 13.61 19.93 6.48
CA ILE A 188 12.92 18.65 6.62
C ILE A 188 13.66 17.82 7.64
N TYR A 189 12.94 16.89 8.26
CA TYR A 189 13.48 15.95 9.21
C TYR A 189 13.41 14.53 8.66
N GLY A 190 14.25 13.66 9.21
CA GLY A 190 14.18 12.24 8.88
C GLY A 190 14.96 11.40 9.84
N TYR A 191 14.69 10.09 9.83
CA TYR A 191 15.52 9.11 10.50
C TYR A 191 16.39 8.40 9.48
N LEU A 192 17.71 8.49 9.72
CA LEU A 192 18.74 7.85 8.93
C LEU A 192 19.22 6.58 9.64
N PHE A 193 18.88 5.44 9.08
CA PHE A 193 19.39 4.14 9.53
C PHE A 193 20.66 3.79 8.77
N TYR A 194 21.71 3.57 9.50
CA TYR A 194 23.05 3.34 8.95
C TYR A 194 23.62 2.03 9.48
N PRO A 195 24.03 1.06 8.62
CA PRO A 195 24.65 -0.17 9.07
C PRO A 195 25.95 0.12 9.83
N LYS A 196 26.10 -0.45 11.02
CA LYS A 196 27.34 -0.34 11.78
C LYS A 196 28.51 -0.92 10.98
N ASN A 197 29.66 -0.30 11.09
CA ASN A 197 30.89 -0.73 10.43
C ASN A 197 30.86 -0.70 8.89
N ALA A 198 29.87 -0.07 8.26
CA ALA A 198 29.86 0.10 6.82
C ALA A 198 30.97 1.02 6.35
N ALA A 199 31.74 0.57 5.36
CA ALA A 199 32.76 1.42 4.73
C ALA A 199 32.10 2.55 3.93
N LYS A 200 32.76 3.68 3.79
CA LYS A 200 32.26 4.81 3.01
C LYS A 200 31.96 4.37 1.56
N GLY A 201 30.73 4.59 1.11
CA GLY A 201 30.31 4.27 -0.26
C GLY A 201 30.01 2.80 -0.54
N SER A 202 30.01 1.93 0.49
CA SER A 202 29.77 0.49 0.31
C SER A 202 28.28 0.09 0.30
N CYS A 203 27.39 0.97 0.78
CA CYS A 203 25.98 0.64 0.94
C CYS A 203 25.13 1.38 -0.09
N PRO A 204 24.16 0.71 -0.72
CA PRO A 204 23.09 1.39 -1.44
C PRO A 204 22.22 2.23 -0.49
N VAL A 205 21.62 3.30 -1.00
CA VAL A 205 20.77 4.20 -0.24
C VAL A 205 19.31 4.05 -0.68
N VAL A 206 18.44 3.86 0.28
CA VAL A 206 16.98 3.82 0.08
C VAL A 206 16.38 5.08 0.68
N LEU A 207 15.95 6.02 -0.16
CA LEU A 207 15.21 7.22 0.27
C LEU A 207 13.72 6.89 0.32
N CYS A 208 13.10 7.18 1.46
CA CYS A 208 11.70 6.88 1.73
C CYS A 208 10.92 8.17 2.03
N PRO A 209 10.36 8.82 1.01
CA PRO A 209 9.45 9.94 1.22
C PRO A 209 8.10 9.44 1.78
N PRO A 210 7.38 10.28 2.54
CA PRO A 210 6.07 9.92 3.09
C PRO A 210 5.01 9.83 2.01
N GLY A 211 3.91 9.13 2.33
CA GLY A 211 2.67 9.24 1.56
C GLY A 211 2.02 10.62 1.72
N ALA A 212 0.97 10.88 0.95
CA ALA A 212 0.22 12.13 1.01
C ALA A 212 -0.33 12.43 2.42
N GLY A 213 -0.44 13.70 2.76
CA GLY A 213 -0.96 14.21 4.04
C GLY A 213 0.12 14.73 4.98
N ILE A 214 -0.32 15.45 6.01
CA ILE A 214 0.56 15.93 7.08
C ILE A 214 0.80 14.77 8.04
N LYS A 215 2.01 14.27 8.06
CA LYS A 215 2.41 13.10 8.84
C LYS A 215 3.76 13.28 9.46
N THR A 216 3.94 12.70 10.64
CA THR A 216 5.26 12.49 11.23
C THR A 216 5.72 11.05 11.02
N ILE A 217 6.98 10.77 11.27
CA ILE A 217 7.53 9.42 11.26
C ILE A 217 7.21 8.77 12.61
N LYS A 218 6.08 8.02 12.67
CA LYS A 218 5.57 7.46 13.94
C LYS A 218 6.27 6.16 14.38
N GLU A 219 6.79 5.39 13.45
CA GLU A 219 7.34 4.05 13.71
C GLU A 219 8.69 3.87 13.00
N PRO A 220 9.77 4.56 13.44
CA PRO A 220 11.05 4.51 12.73
C PRO A 220 11.59 3.08 12.58
N LEU A 221 11.37 2.22 13.59
CA LEU A 221 11.88 0.84 13.56
C LEU A 221 11.18 -0.09 12.58
N ARG A 222 10.01 0.29 12.06
CA ARG A 222 9.20 -0.58 11.19
C ARG A 222 9.97 -1.13 9.99
N HIS A 223 10.96 -0.39 9.51
CA HIS A 223 11.69 -0.71 8.30
C HIS A 223 13.21 -0.79 8.49
N LYS A 224 13.67 -1.00 9.74
CA LYS A 224 15.09 -1.13 10.07
C LYS A 224 15.80 -2.26 9.31
N TYR A 225 15.05 -3.28 8.87
CA TYR A 225 15.60 -4.46 8.18
C TYR A 225 16.37 -4.09 6.91
N TYR A 226 16.04 -3.02 6.22
CA TYR A 226 16.85 -2.56 5.09
C TYR A 226 18.28 -2.26 5.50
N ALA A 227 18.47 -1.64 6.67
CA ALA A 227 19.78 -1.32 7.17
C ALA A 227 20.46 -2.52 7.82
N GLU A 228 19.71 -3.42 8.43
CA GLU A 228 20.23 -4.70 8.95
C GLU A 228 20.76 -5.61 7.84
N GLU A 229 20.25 -5.45 6.60
CA GLU A 229 20.69 -6.14 5.39
C GLU A 229 21.68 -5.33 4.52
N GLY A 230 22.26 -4.27 5.08
CA GLY A 230 23.36 -3.54 4.46
C GLY A 230 22.98 -2.37 3.57
N CYS A 231 21.73 -1.88 3.60
CA CYS A 231 21.34 -0.65 2.91
C CYS A 231 21.31 0.52 3.90
N ILE A 232 21.69 1.71 3.46
CA ILE A 232 21.37 2.94 4.20
C ILE A 232 19.90 3.26 3.90
N ARG A 233 19.07 3.43 4.94
CA ARG A 233 17.69 3.86 4.79
C ARG A 233 17.52 5.26 5.35
N PHE A 234 16.98 6.17 4.55
CA PHE A 234 16.63 7.51 4.99
C PHE A 234 15.14 7.74 4.81
N GLU A 235 14.41 7.76 5.92
CA GLU A 235 12.98 8.02 5.98
C GLU A 235 12.74 9.47 6.36
N ILE A 236 12.09 10.21 5.49
CA ILE A 236 11.89 11.66 5.63
C ILE A 236 10.42 12.01 5.79
N GLU A 237 10.17 13.12 6.46
CA GLU A 237 8.96 13.91 6.33
C GLU A 237 9.22 15.12 5.40
N ILE A 238 8.20 15.78 4.91
CA ILE A 238 8.32 16.85 3.90
C ILE A 238 7.68 18.17 4.30
N HIS A 239 7.14 18.28 5.52
CA HIS A 239 6.43 19.48 6.00
C HIS A 239 7.23 20.27 7.05
N GLY A 240 8.45 19.88 7.35
CA GLY A 240 9.28 20.52 8.38
C GLY A 240 8.88 20.14 9.81
N LEU A 241 8.16 19.03 9.98
CA LEU A 241 7.69 18.57 11.28
C LEU A 241 8.76 17.73 11.96
N ASN A 242 9.20 18.16 13.14
CA ASN A 242 10.11 17.37 13.93
C ASN A 242 9.43 16.06 14.39
N PRO A 243 9.96 14.88 14.06
CA PRO A 243 9.34 13.61 14.47
C PRO A 243 9.29 13.37 15.98
N THR A 244 10.06 14.15 16.76
CA THR A 244 10.09 14.04 18.24
C THR A 244 9.03 14.90 18.93
N MET A 245 8.22 15.65 18.18
CA MET A 245 7.14 16.45 18.76
C MET A 245 6.12 15.57 19.48
N THR A 246 5.49 16.12 20.50
CA THR A 246 4.43 15.46 21.25
C THR A 246 3.16 15.28 20.40
N ALA A 247 2.25 14.44 20.85
CA ALA A 247 0.96 14.25 20.18
C ALA A 247 0.11 15.53 20.23
N GLU A 248 0.25 16.33 21.28
CA GLU A 248 -0.42 17.61 21.45
C GLU A 248 0.09 18.65 20.45
N GLU A 249 1.41 18.82 20.33
CA GLU A 249 2.03 19.72 19.35
C GLU A 249 1.65 19.32 17.92
N PHE A 250 1.66 18.03 17.61
CA PHE A 250 1.23 17.53 16.31
C PHE A 250 -0.25 17.83 16.06
N LYS A 251 -1.09 17.67 17.09
CA LYS A 251 -2.52 17.96 16.99
C LYS A 251 -2.78 19.44 16.70
N GLU A 252 -2.09 20.35 17.37
CA GLU A 252 -2.22 21.79 17.12
C GLU A 252 -1.92 22.13 15.66
N ILE A 253 -0.84 21.55 15.10
CA ILE A 253 -0.50 21.75 13.68
C ILE A 253 -1.57 21.14 12.78
N SER A 254 -2.00 19.91 13.07
CA SER A 254 -3.05 19.24 12.28
C SER A 254 -4.36 20.01 12.30
N ASP A 255 -4.74 20.59 13.43
CA ASP A 255 -5.95 21.41 13.56
C ASP A 255 -5.84 22.70 12.78
N ALA A 256 -4.67 23.34 12.72
CA ALA A 256 -4.40 24.50 11.89
C ALA A 256 -4.60 24.22 10.39
N PHE A 257 -4.44 22.96 9.97
CA PHE A 257 -4.78 22.49 8.63
C PHE A 257 -6.19 21.85 8.55
N ASN A 258 -7.12 22.29 9.41
CA ASN A 258 -8.49 21.78 9.49
C ASN A 258 -8.62 20.30 9.86
N GLY A 259 -7.71 19.77 10.68
CA GLY A 259 -7.75 18.39 11.15
C GLY A 259 -7.64 17.35 10.03
N ARG A 260 -7.24 17.76 8.82
CA ARG A 260 -7.15 16.87 7.68
C ARG A 260 -5.74 16.37 7.51
N GLU A 261 -5.57 15.06 7.59
CA GLU A 261 -4.33 14.40 7.17
C GLU A 261 -3.98 14.68 5.69
N ASN A 262 -4.91 15.24 4.93
CA ASN A 262 -4.81 15.54 3.50
C ASN A 262 -4.70 17.04 3.22
N GLY A 263 -3.92 17.79 4.00
CA GLY A 263 -3.77 19.23 3.89
C GLY A 263 -3.36 19.80 2.52
N TYR A 264 -2.95 18.97 1.59
CA TYR A 264 -2.54 19.39 0.25
C TYR A 264 -3.64 19.97 -0.63
N LEU A 265 -4.90 19.66 -0.35
CA LEU A 265 -6.00 19.95 -1.26
C LEU A 265 -6.82 21.16 -0.85
N ASN A 266 -6.36 21.94 0.12
CA ASN A 266 -7.10 23.07 0.69
C ASN A 266 -6.46 24.43 0.46
N ASN A 267 -5.60 24.56 -0.53
CA ASN A 267 -5.06 25.85 -0.98
C ASN A 267 -5.80 26.36 -2.18
#